data_a044a669eba3405cb7207324deb0fa49
#
_entry.id   a044a669eba3405cb7207324deb0fa49
#
_cell.length_a   1.000
_cell.length_b   1.000
_cell.length_c   1.000
_cell.angle_alpha   90.00
_cell.angle_beta   90.00
_cell.angle_gamma   90.00
#
_symmetry.space_group_name_H-M   'P 1'
#
loop_
_entity.id
_entity.type
_entity.pdbx_description
1 polymer ?
#
loop_
_entity_poly.entity_id
_entity_poly.type
_entity_poly.pdbx_seq_one_letter_code
_entity_poly.pdbx_strand_id
1 'polypeptide(L)'
;VETDKAFAALSKDSDWAFYIQGDEVLHEKYHSPLRQAMTKWIDHPEVEGLLLNYLHFYGSYDYIGDSRRWYRREVRVIRNDKSIHSYRDAQGFRKNNLPLKVKPVEATMYHYGWVKAPEFQQAKQEYFHKLWHDDAWVEKKIPKADEFDYSQIDSLAHFNGQHPEIMKPRIDRSNWQFSFDPTQKKLPLKSRLLHFVERWTGWRIGEYKNYRVI
;
A
#
# COMPACT_ATOMS: atom_id res chain seq x y z
N VAL A 1 3.15 -16.27 -11.09
CA VAL A 1 3.14 -15.48 -9.85
C VAL A 1 2.03 -16.01 -8.94
N GLU A 2 2.25 -16.06 -7.61
CA GLU A 2 1.27 -16.65 -6.66
C GLU A 2 -0.07 -15.91 -6.71
N THR A 3 -0.05 -14.60 -6.86
CA THR A 3 -1.25 -13.78 -7.05
C THR A 3 -2.10 -14.23 -8.25
N ASP A 4 -1.46 -14.58 -9.37
CA ASP A 4 -2.20 -15.05 -10.56
C ASP A 4 -2.79 -16.47 -10.35
N LYS A 5 -2.12 -17.33 -9.58
CA LYS A 5 -2.68 -18.64 -9.20
C LYS A 5 -3.92 -18.48 -8.34
N ALA A 6 -3.85 -17.59 -7.34
CA ALA A 6 -5.00 -17.28 -6.49
C ALA A 6 -6.15 -16.67 -7.31
N PHE A 7 -5.85 -15.75 -8.21
CA PHE A 7 -6.84 -15.15 -9.10
C PHE A 7 -7.47 -16.17 -10.08
N ALA A 8 -6.69 -17.10 -10.60
CA ALA A 8 -7.19 -18.15 -11.47
C ALA A 8 -8.15 -19.11 -10.76
N ALA A 9 -8.00 -19.29 -9.44
CA ALA A 9 -8.83 -20.18 -8.61
C ALA A 9 -10.19 -19.57 -8.22
N LEU A 10 -10.45 -18.28 -8.53
CA LEU A 10 -11.73 -17.64 -8.24
C LEU A 10 -12.87 -18.29 -9.03
N SER A 11 -14.05 -18.40 -8.38
CA SER A 11 -15.28 -18.83 -9.04
C SER A 11 -15.58 -17.98 -10.26
N LYS A 12 -16.03 -18.61 -11.34
CA LYS A 12 -16.46 -17.93 -12.56
C LYS A 12 -17.71 -17.05 -12.34
N ASP A 13 -18.47 -17.34 -11.29
CA ASP A 13 -19.69 -16.60 -10.95
C ASP A 13 -19.42 -15.30 -10.14
N SER A 14 -18.15 -15.04 -9.82
CA SER A 14 -17.74 -13.81 -9.15
C SER A 14 -17.48 -12.72 -10.17
N ASP A 15 -18.08 -11.52 -9.99
CA ASP A 15 -17.85 -10.35 -10.87
C ASP A 15 -16.54 -9.65 -10.58
N TRP A 16 -16.15 -9.61 -9.28
CA TRP A 16 -15.00 -8.90 -8.77
C TRP A 16 -14.09 -9.78 -7.93
N ALA A 17 -12.82 -9.49 -7.96
CA ALA A 17 -11.82 -9.98 -7.03
C ALA A 17 -11.33 -8.83 -6.14
N PHE A 18 -11.35 -9.03 -4.84
CA PHE A 18 -10.72 -8.11 -3.89
C PHE A 18 -9.36 -8.67 -3.48
N TYR A 19 -8.30 -8.03 -3.97
CA TYR A 19 -6.93 -8.39 -3.64
C TYR A 19 -6.48 -7.65 -2.38
N ILE A 20 -6.05 -8.41 -1.38
CA ILE A 20 -5.56 -7.88 -0.11
C ILE A 20 -4.27 -8.61 0.28
N GLN A 21 -3.27 -7.88 0.70
CA GLN A 21 -1.99 -8.43 1.16
C GLN A 21 -2.03 -8.71 2.67
N GLY A 22 -1.14 -9.58 3.15
CA GLY A 22 -1.13 -10.01 4.55
C GLY A 22 -0.80 -8.92 5.59
N ASP A 23 -0.38 -7.75 5.13
CA ASP A 23 -0.09 -6.56 5.94
C ASP A 23 -1.02 -5.38 5.61
N GLU A 24 -2.14 -5.66 4.95
CA GLU A 24 -3.17 -4.69 4.60
C GLU A 24 -4.48 -4.98 5.35
N VAL A 25 -5.19 -3.94 5.73
CA VAL A 25 -6.52 -4.04 6.35
C VAL A 25 -7.43 -2.96 5.80
N LEU A 26 -8.63 -3.34 5.37
CA LEU A 26 -9.70 -2.40 5.06
C LEU A 26 -10.49 -2.10 6.34
N HIS A 27 -10.55 -0.82 6.72
CA HIS A 27 -11.32 -0.42 7.89
C HIS A 27 -12.81 -0.67 7.64
N GLU A 28 -13.54 -1.17 8.63
CA GLU A 28 -14.96 -1.57 8.56
C GLU A 28 -15.88 -0.44 8.09
N LYS A 29 -15.55 0.82 8.39
CA LYS A 29 -16.30 1.99 7.88
C LYS A 29 -16.33 2.08 6.36
N TYR A 30 -15.39 1.42 5.67
CA TYR A 30 -15.30 1.41 4.20
C TYR A 30 -15.94 0.18 3.55
N HIS A 31 -16.43 -0.80 4.32
CA HIS A 31 -17.07 -1.99 3.76
C HIS A 31 -18.31 -1.63 2.93
N SER A 32 -19.18 -0.76 3.47
CA SER A 32 -20.38 -0.31 2.74
C SER A 32 -20.05 0.54 1.51
N PRO A 33 -19.22 1.60 1.60
CA PRO A 33 -18.80 2.37 0.42
C PRO A 33 -18.17 1.52 -0.68
N LEU A 34 -17.29 0.57 -0.31
CA LEU A 34 -16.65 -0.31 -1.29
C LEU A 34 -17.67 -1.22 -1.98
N ARG A 35 -18.58 -1.83 -1.22
CA ARG A 35 -19.64 -2.68 -1.77
C ARG A 35 -20.56 -1.90 -2.70
N GLN A 36 -20.95 -0.68 -2.32
CA GLN A 36 -21.75 0.19 -3.16
C GLN A 36 -21.04 0.54 -4.48
N ALA A 37 -19.74 0.81 -4.43
CA ALA A 37 -18.97 1.05 -5.63
C ALA A 37 -18.89 -0.19 -6.54
N MET A 38 -18.69 -1.38 -5.97
CA MET A 38 -18.70 -2.65 -6.72
C MET A 38 -20.04 -2.87 -7.41
N THR A 39 -21.16 -2.65 -6.72
CA THR A 39 -22.50 -2.76 -7.28
C THR A 39 -22.76 -1.71 -8.36
N LYS A 40 -22.37 -0.45 -8.10
CA LYS A 40 -22.54 0.65 -9.06
C LYS A 40 -21.88 0.39 -10.41
N TRP A 41 -20.70 -0.22 -10.39
CA TRP A 41 -19.88 -0.41 -11.58
C TRP A 41 -19.99 -1.83 -12.17
N ILE A 42 -20.93 -2.66 -11.68
CA ILE A 42 -21.05 -4.05 -12.13
C ILE A 42 -21.41 -4.14 -13.62
N ASP A 43 -22.35 -3.33 -14.08
CA ASP A 43 -22.84 -3.31 -15.45
C ASP A 43 -22.00 -2.40 -16.39
N HIS A 44 -20.81 -1.97 -15.94
CA HIS A 44 -19.90 -1.10 -16.66
C HIS A 44 -18.61 -1.84 -17.05
N PRO A 45 -18.59 -2.61 -18.15
CA PRO A 45 -17.44 -3.45 -18.51
C PRO A 45 -16.16 -2.68 -18.82
N GLU A 46 -16.27 -1.39 -19.12
CA GLU A 46 -15.13 -0.49 -19.31
C GLU A 46 -14.39 -0.19 -18.00
N VAL A 47 -15.02 -0.38 -16.83
CA VAL A 47 -14.39 -0.26 -15.51
C VAL A 47 -13.76 -1.60 -15.15
N GLU A 48 -12.43 -1.65 -15.23
CA GLU A 48 -11.65 -2.87 -15.03
C GLU A 48 -11.20 -3.07 -13.58
N GLY A 49 -11.30 -2.02 -12.75
CA GLY A 49 -10.96 -2.10 -11.34
C GLY A 49 -11.39 -0.87 -10.55
N LEU A 50 -11.27 -0.96 -9.24
CA LEU A 50 -11.53 0.13 -8.30
C LEU A 50 -10.25 0.53 -7.59
N LEU A 51 -10.04 1.84 -7.50
CA LEU A 51 -8.85 2.48 -6.97
C LEU A 51 -9.12 2.96 -5.56
N LEU A 52 -8.40 2.40 -4.58
CA LEU A 52 -8.52 2.76 -3.18
C LEU A 52 -7.40 3.73 -2.76
N ASN A 53 -7.68 4.58 -1.79
CA ASN A 53 -6.66 5.36 -1.12
C ASN A 53 -5.81 4.46 -0.19
N TYR A 54 -4.61 4.93 0.17
CA TYR A 54 -3.68 4.20 1.02
C TYR A 54 -3.15 5.05 2.16
N LEU A 55 -3.06 4.43 3.33
CA LEU A 55 -2.30 4.91 4.48
C LEU A 55 -1.19 3.93 4.80
N HIS A 56 0.05 4.38 4.76
CA HIS A 56 1.21 3.58 5.11
C HIS A 56 1.64 3.90 6.53
N PHE A 57 1.44 2.97 7.46
CA PHE A 57 1.95 3.10 8.82
C PHE A 57 3.43 2.74 8.88
N TYR A 58 4.19 3.45 9.71
CA TYR A 58 5.62 3.27 9.80
C TYR A 58 6.14 3.38 11.24
N GLY A 59 6.97 2.43 11.66
CA GLY A 59 7.62 2.37 12.97
C GLY A 59 6.68 2.01 14.11
N SER A 60 5.55 2.67 14.21
CA SER A 60 4.47 2.36 15.14
C SER A 60 3.10 2.56 14.50
N TYR A 61 2.05 2.32 15.26
CA TYR A 61 0.67 2.57 14.82
C TYR A 61 0.30 4.05 14.82
N ASP A 62 1.10 4.92 15.42
CA ASP A 62 0.81 6.35 15.60
C ASP A 62 1.25 7.23 14.45
N TYR A 63 2.04 6.68 13.52
CA TYR A 63 2.63 7.47 12.44
C TYR A 63 2.30 6.91 11.07
N ILE A 64 2.06 7.84 10.14
CA ILE A 64 1.83 7.55 8.72
C ILE A 64 2.84 8.26 7.85
N GLY A 65 3.24 7.61 6.77
CA GLY A 65 4.09 8.21 5.75
C GLY A 65 3.38 9.35 5.02
N ASP A 66 3.94 10.57 5.07
CA ASP A 66 3.36 11.76 4.45
C ASP A 66 4.21 12.32 3.30
N SER A 67 5.35 11.70 3.00
CA SER A 67 6.21 12.13 1.90
C SER A 67 5.83 11.53 0.56
N ARG A 68 6.45 12.05 -0.51
CA ARG A 68 6.26 11.56 -1.89
C ARG A 68 6.87 10.18 -2.14
N ARG A 69 7.57 9.60 -1.19
CA ARG A 69 8.09 8.24 -1.20
C ARG A 69 6.95 7.20 -1.21
N TRP A 70 5.82 7.53 -0.57
CA TRP A 70 4.67 6.65 -0.41
C TRP A 70 3.68 6.84 -1.55
N TYR A 71 3.20 5.75 -2.14
CA TYR A 71 2.08 5.83 -3.07
C TYR A 71 0.77 6.10 -2.30
N ARG A 72 -0.11 6.89 -2.89
CA ARG A 72 -1.35 7.33 -2.24
C ARG A 72 -2.55 6.47 -2.56
N ARG A 73 -2.47 5.74 -3.65
CA ARG A 73 -3.59 4.97 -4.19
C ARG A 73 -3.08 3.70 -4.85
N GLU A 74 -3.90 2.63 -4.75
CA GLU A 74 -3.61 1.39 -5.44
C GLU A 74 -4.91 0.69 -5.85
N VAL A 75 -4.85 -0.10 -6.93
CA VAL A 75 -5.96 -0.92 -7.38
C VAL A 75 -6.01 -2.16 -6.50
N ARG A 76 -7.14 -2.33 -5.78
CA ARG A 76 -7.34 -3.50 -4.91
C ARG A 76 -8.59 -4.31 -5.25
N VAL A 77 -9.54 -3.74 -6.01
CA VAL A 77 -10.63 -4.51 -6.60
C VAL A 77 -10.44 -4.54 -8.09
N ILE A 78 -10.48 -5.72 -8.68
CA ILE A 78 -10.33 -5.95 -10.12
C ILE A 78 -11.49 -6.79 -10.63
N ARG A 79 -11.83 -6.63 -11.90
CA ARG A 79 -12.78 -7.53 -12.56
C ARG A 79 -12.26 -8.97 -12.54
N ASN A 80 -13.16 -9.94 -12.38
CA ASN A 80 -12.84 -11.34 -12.59
C ASN A 80 -12.75 -11.66 -14.09
N ASP A 81 -11.81 -11.00 -14.74
CA ASP A 81 -11.51 -11.16 -16.16
C ASP A 81 -10.14 -11.84 -16.30
N LYS A 82 -10.11 -13.01 -16.91
CA LYS A 82 -8.90 -13.83 -17.04
C LYS A 82 -7.81 -13.22 -17.94
N SER A 83 -8.11 -12.11 -18.64
CA SER A 83 -7.12 -11.31 -19.35
C SER A 83 -6.36 -10.33 -18.42
N ILE A 84 -6.81 -10.18 -17.18
CA ILE A 84 -6.13 -9.41 -16.14
C ILE A 84 -5.10 -10.32 -15.44
N HIS A 85 -3.89 -9.80 -15.23
CA HIS A 85 -2.82 -10.49 -14.54
C HIS A 85 -2.07 -9.52 -13.62
N SER A 86 -1.37 -10.07 -12.63
CA SER A 86 -0.52 -9.29 -11.75
C SER A 86 0.70 -8.74 -12.49
N TYR A 87 1.19 -7.61 -12.04
CA TYR A 87 2.31 -6.92 -12.64
C TYR A 87 3.36 -6.60 -11.56
N ARG A 88 4.63 -6.93 -11.85
CA ARG A 88 5.77 -6.65 -10.97
C ARG A 88 5.51 -7.03 -9.51
N ASP A 89 5.37 -8.32 -9.25
CA ASP A 89 5.17 -8.82 -7.89
C ASP A 89 3.95 -8.23 -7.18
N ALA A 90 2.83 -8.18 -7.90
CA ALA A 90 1.57 -7.64 -7.42
C ALA A 90 1.62 -6.15 -6.98
N GLN A 91 2.56 -5.38 -7.53
CA GLN A 91 2.54 -3.90 -7.42
C GLN A 91 1.38 -3.27 -8.20
N GLY A 92 0.52 -4.07 -8.79
CA GLY A 92 -0.65 -3.68 -9.55
C GLY A 92 -1.05 -4.75 -10.55
N PHE A 93 -1.94 -4.37 -11.46
CA PHE A 93 -2.53 -5.28 -12.43
C PHE A 93 -2.47 -4.70 -13.84
N ARG A 94 -2.47 -5.60 -14.83
CA ARG A 94 -2.51 -5.28 -16.26
C ARG A 94 -3.58 -6.10 -16.97
N LYS A 95 -4.21 -5.48 -17.95
CA LYS A 95 -5.02 -6.16 -18.94
C LYS A 95 -4.36 -5.97 -20.30
N ASN A 96 -4.01 -7.06 -20.98
CA ASN A 96 -3.28 -6.99 -22.26
C ASN A 96 -2.01 -6.12 -22.18
N ASN A 97 -1.26 -6.23 -21.08
CA ASN A 97 -0.06 -5.44 -20.76
C ASN A 97 -0.28 -3.93 -20.56
N LEU A 98 -1.52 -3.45 -20.53
CA LEU A 98 -1.89 -2.05 -20.29
C LEU A 98 -2.36 -1.83 -18.84
N PRO A 99 -2.15 -0.63 -18.28
CA PRO A 99 -2.74 -0.26 -17.00
C PRO A 99 -4.27 -0.36 -17.03
N LEU A 100 -4.85 -0.89 -15.94
CA LEU A 100 -6.30 -1.02 -15.83
C LEU A 100 -6.99 0.35 -15.85
N LYS A 101 -8.15 0.40 -16.51
CA LYS A 101 -9.10 1.51 -16.42
C LYS A 101 -9.88 1.39 -15.12
N VAL A 102 -9.81 2.41 -14.27
CA VAL A 102 -10.33 2.32 -12.91
C VAL A 102 -11.18 3.50 -12.51
N LYS A 103 -12.08 3.27 -11.54
CA LYS A 103 -12.82 4.31 -10.84
C LYS A 103 -12.30 4.45 -9.41
N PRO A 104 -12.05 5.68 -8.91
CA PRO A 104 -11.72 5.92 -7.52
C PRO A 104 -12.93 5.63 -6.62
N VAL A 105 -12.63 5.14 -5.41
CA VAL A 105 -13.61 4.84 -4.37
C VAL A 105 -13.21 5.56 -3.10
N GLU A 106 -14.19 6.07 -2.36
CA GLU A 106 -14.03 6.67 -1.02
C GLU A 106 -13.75 5.57 0.03
N ALA A 107 -12.70 4.81 -0.20
CA ALA A 107 -12.22 3.76 0.70
C ALA A 107 -10.71 3.83 0.82
N THR A 108 -10.20 3.54 2.01
CA THR A 108 -8.76 3.61 2.30
C THR A 108 -8.26 2.28 2.84
N MET A 109 -7.23 1.76 2.22
CA MET A 109 -6.47 0.62 2.71
C MET A 109 -5.44 1.07 3.74
N TYR A 110 -5.41 0.39 4.88
CA TYR A 110 -4.44 0.60 5.95
C TYR A 110 -3.33 -0.42 5.80
N HIS A 111 -2.12 0.03 5.50
CA HIS A 111 -0.97 -0.82 5.25
C HIS A 111 0.01 -0.74 6.43
N TYR A 112 0.22 -1.88 7.09
CA TYR A 112 1.04 -2.03 8.29
C TYR A 112 2.37 -2.73 8.04
N GLY A 113 2.79 -2.81 6.80
CA GLY A 113 4.00 -3.55 6.39
C GLY A 113 5.30 -3.07 7.03
N TRP A 114 5.31 -1.84 7.55
CA TRP A 114 6.43 -1.21 8.24
C TRP A 114 6.19 -1.02 9.75
N VAL A 115 5.23 -1.75 10.33
CA VAL A 115 4.91 -1.70 11.77
C VAL A 115 5.21 -3.06 12.38
N LYS A 116 6.43 -3.22 12.87
CA LYS A 116 6.94 -4.41 13.56
C LYS A 116 7.94 -3.98 14.61
N ALA A 117 8.22 -4.84 15.59
CA ALA A 117 9.39 -4.64 16.44
C ALA A 117 10.67 -4.62 15.59
N PRO A 118 11.67 -3.79 15.92
CA PRO A 118 12.84 -3.53 15.06
C PRO A 118 13.57 -4.80 14.60
N GLU A 119 13.74 -5.78 15.49
CA GLU A 119 14.38 -7.06 15.19
C GLU A 119 13.60 -7.87 14.12
N PHE A 120 12.27 -7.89 14.22
CA PHE A 120 11.42 -8.57 13.23
C PHE A 120 11.34 -7.82 11.91
N GLN A 121 11.47 -6.50 11.93
CA GLN A 121 11.53 -5.71 10.71
C GLN A 121 12.85 -5.94 9.97
N GLN A 122 13.96 -6.03 10.69
CA GLN A 122 15.27 -6.36 10.12
C GLN A 122 15.25 -7.75 9.47
N ALA A 123 14.76 -8.77 10.19
CA ALA A 123 14.62 -10.12 9.67
C ALA A 123 13.69 -10.17 8.43
N LYS A 124 12.58 -9.39 8.41
CA LYS A 124 11.71 -9.25 7.24
C LYS A 124 12.47 -8.68 6.04
N GLN A 125 13.29 -7.63 6.24
CA GLN A 125 14.06 -7.01 5.15
C GLN A 125 15.05 -8.01 4.54
N GLU A 126 15.82 -8.71 5.37
CA GLU A 126 16.78 -9.72 4.92
C GLU A 126 16.10 -10.85 4.15
N TYR A 127 15.04 -11.42 4.71
CA TYR A 127 14.28 -12.50 4.07
C TYR A 127 13.66 -12.05 2.74
N PHE A 128 13.02 -10.88 2.72
CA PHE A 128 12.33 -10.37 1.53
C PHE A 128 13.31 -10.13 0.38
N HIS A 129 14.47 -9.54 0.66
CA HIS A 129 15.47 -9.29 -0.38
C HIS A 129 16.10 -10.57 -0.93
N LYS A 130 16.22 -11.65 -0.13
CA LYS A 130 16.66 -12.97 -0.60
C LYS A 130 15.70 -13.63 -1.61
N LEU A 131 14.45 -13.23 -1.65
CA LEU A 131 13.48 -13.73 -2.64
C LEU A 131 13.75 -13.19 -4.05
N TRP A 132 14.46 -12.04 -4.16
CA TRP A 132 14.61 -11.28 -5.41
C TRP A 132 16.06 -11.05 -5.82
N HIS A 133 16.99 -11.24 -4.91
CA HIS A 133 18.42 -10.99 -5.09
C HIS A 133 19.23 -12.17 -4.56
N ASP A 134 20.42 -12.33 -5.10
CA ASP A 134 21.39 -13.28 -4.57
C ASP A 134 21.96 -12.84 -3.20
N ASP A 135 22.58 -13.78 -2.50
CA ASP A 135 23.14 -13.52 -1.17
C ASP A 135 24.21 -12.42 -1.17
N ALA A 136 25.02 -12.33 -2.24
CA ALA A 136 26.05 -11.32 -2.38
C ALA A 136 25.47 -9.89 -2.49
N TRP A 137 24.35 -9.74 -3.20
CA TRP A 137 23.63 -8.46 -3.28
C TRP A 137 23.04 -8.09 -1.93
N VAL A 138 22.40 -9.06 -1.25
CA VAL A 138 21.79 -8.84 0.09
C VAL A 138 22.85 -8.42 1.10
N GLU A 139 23.99 -9.13 1.15
CA GLU A 139 25.12 -8.79 2.04
C GLU A 139 25.68 -7.39 1.80
N LYS A 140 25.70 -6.96 0.53
CA LYS A 140 26.22 -5.64 0.14
C LYS A 140 25.24 -4.50 0.42
N LYS A 141 23.92 -4.74 0.31
CA LYS A 141 22.91 -3.68 0.28
C LYS A 141 22.07 -3.60 1.56
N ILE A 142 21.92 -4.72 2.25
CA ILE A 142 21.17 -4.76 3.50
C ILE A 142 22.19 -4.81 4.65
N PRO A 143 22.27 -3.75 5.47
CA PRO A 143 23.15 -3.77 6.62
C PRO A 143 22.82 -4.94 7.54
N LYS A 144 23.83 -5.72 7.91
CA LYS A 144 23.68 -6.71 8.99
C LYS A 144 23.57 -5.95 10.31
N ALA A 145 22.37 -5.96 10.86
CA ALA A 145 22.07 -5.32 12.14
C ALA A 145 21.10 -6.22 12.92
N ASP A 146 21.19 -6.16 14.23
CA ASP A 146 20.27 -6.89 15.10
C ASP A 146 18.86 -6.27 15.02
N GLU A 147 18.78 -4.98 14.74
CA GLU A 147 17.55 -4.20 14.70
C GLU A 147 17.47 -3.28 13.47
N PHE A 148 16.26 -3.10 12.94
CA PHE A 148 15.99 -2.16 11.86
C PHE A 148 15.99 -0.72 12.38
N ASP A 149 16.76 0.16 11.73
CA ASP A 149 16.80 1.59 12.04
C ASP A 149 15.64 2.36 11.39
N TYR A 150 14.58 2.58 12.14
CA TYR A 150 13.43 3.38 11.71
C TYR A 150 13.72 4.89 11.57
N SER A 151 14.84 5.41 12.12
CA SER A 151 15.18 6.85 12.13
C SER A 151 15.52 7.41 10.76
N GLN A 152 15.80 6.54 9.78
CA GLN A 152 16.18 6.91 8.42
C GLN A 152 15.00 7.37 7.54
N ILE A 153 13.82 7.48 8.11
CA ILE A 153 12.65 7.99 7.40
C ILE A 153 12.77 9.49 7.12
N ASP A 154 12.27 9.91 5.98
CA ASP A 154 12.33 11.30 5.52
C ASP A 154 11.25 12.21 6.12
N SER A 155 10.04 11.71 6.28
CA SER A 155 8.91 12.45 6.84
C SER A 155 7.77 11.53 7.23
N LEU A 156 7.17 11.83 8.37
CA LEU A 156 5.95 11.19 8.87
C LEU A 156 4.99 12.25 9.41
N ALA A 157 3.71 11.92 9.46
CA ALA A 157 2.68 12.66 10.17
C ALA A 157 2.08 11.79 11.29
N HIS A 158 1.55 12.42 12.34
CA HIS A 158 0.74 11.70 13.32
C HIS A 158 -0.54 11.19 12.69
N PHE A 159 -0.89 9.96 13.03
CA PHE A 159 -2.19 9.40 12.69
C PHE A 159 -3.23 9.76 13.75
N ASN A 160 -4.20 10.61 13.37
CA ASN A 160 -5.26 11.07 14.27
C ASN A 160 -6.60 10.37 14.01
N GLY A 161 -6.58 9.23 13.30
CA GLY A 161 -7.77 8.45 12.99
C GLY A 161 -7.99 7.29 13.96
N GLN A 162 -8.91 6.41 13.58
CA GLN A 162 -9.16 5.15 14.28
C GLN A 162 -8.58 4.00 13.47
N HIS A 163 -7.98 3.03 14.15
CA HIS A 163 -7.60 1.77 13.55
C HIS A 163 -8.81 0.85 13.39
N PRO A 164 -8.80 -0.06 12.39
CA PRO A 164 -9.79 -1.11 12.30
C PRO A 164 -9.86 -1.93 13.59
N GLU A 165 -11.06 -2.31 14.02
CA GLU A 165 -11.28 -3.09 15.26
C GLU A 165 -10.44 -4.37 15.30
N ILE A 166 -10.28 -5.03 14.16
CA ILE A 166 -9.48 -6.25 14.06
C ILE A 166 -8.00 -6.03 14.41
N MET A 167 -7.51 -4.80 14.32
CA MET A 167 -6.12 -4.45 14.67
C MET A 167 -5.91 -4.23 16.16
N LYS A 168 -6.96 -4.00 16.93
CA LYS A 168 -6.89 -3.69 18.36
C LYS A 168 -6.07 -4.69 19.17
N PRO A 169 -6.30 -6.03 19.08
CA PRO A 169 -5.50 -6.98 19.83
C PRO A 169 -4.00 -7.00 19.44
N ARG A 170 -3.69 -6.57 18.21
CA ARG A 170 -2.31 -6.48 17.74
C ARG A 170 -1.64 -5.20 18.23
N ILE A 171 -2.37 -4.10 18.26
CA ILE A 171 -1.91 -2.82 18.81
C ILE A 171 -1.64 -2.95 20.32
N ASP A 172 -2.59 -3.53 21.06
CA ASP A 172 -2.49 -3.74 22.52
C ASP A 172 -1.30 -4.63 22.93
N ARG A 173 -0.87 -5.52 22.04
CA ARG A 173 0.29 -6.41 22.26
C ARG A 173 1.62 -5.84 21.78
N SER A 174 1.63 -4.63 21.20
CA SER A 174 2.89 -4.02 20.76
C SER A 174 3.79 -3.72 21.94
N ASN A 175 5.05 -4.18 21.88
CA ASN A 175 6.00 -4.13 22.98
C ASN A 175 7.28 -3.34 22.64
N TRP A 176 7.25 -2.60 21.54
CA TRP A 176 8.35 -1.69 21.15
C TRP A 176 7.86 -0.25 21.11
N GLN A 177 8.78 0.67 21.21
CA GLN A 177 8.51 2.10 21.13
C GLN A 177 9.18 2.70 19.90
N PHE A 178 8.47 3.56 19.23
CA PHE A 178 8.99 4.40 18.15
C PHE A 178 8.42 5.81 18.32
N SER A 179 9.31 6.80 18.27
CA SER A 179 8.94 8.21 18.33
C SER A 179 9.56 8.96 17.17
N PHE A 180 8.79 9.81 16.54
CA PHE A 180 9.23 10.68 15.45
C PHE A 180 8.69 12.10 15.69
N ASP A 181 9.52 13.09 15.46
CA ASP A 181 9.11 14.51 15.49
C ASP A 181 8.65 14.96 14.09
N PRO A 182 7.34 15.11 13.82
CA PRO A 182 6.83 15.48 12.50
C PRO A 182 7.26 16.87 12.02
N THR A 183 7.84 17.70 12.89
CA THR A 183 8.38 19.01 12.51
C THR A 183 9.77 18.89 11.86
N GLN A 184 10.50 17.83 12.15
CA GLN A 184 11.85 17.58 11.65
C GLN A 184 11.83 16.78 10.33
N LYS A 185 11.36 17.42 9.25
CA LYS A 185 11.31 16.80 7.93
C LYS A 185 12.68 16.81 7.24
N LYS A 186 13.18 15.62 6.88
CA LYS A 186 14.45 15.44 6.15
C LYS A 186 14.22 15.44 4.63
N LEU A 187 13.42 16.37 4.12
CA LEU A 187 13.07 16.43 2.70
C LEU A 187 14.07 17.31 1.92
N PRO A 188 14.61 16.84 0.78
CA PRO A 188 15.37 17.69 -0.15
C PRO A 188 14.54 18.89 -0.63
N LEU A 189 15.17 20.00 -0.98
CA LEU A 189 14.50 21.25 -1.41
C LEU A 189 13.50 21.02 -2.54
N LYS A 190 13.89 20.24 -3.56
CA LYS A 190 13.00 19.84 -4.66
C LYS A 190 11.74 19.13 -4.15
N SER A 191 11.90 18.21 -3.19
CA SER A 191 10.79 17.46 -2.61
C SER A 191 9.87 18.37 -1.79
N ARG A 192 10.43 19.34 -1.06
CA ARG A 192 9.64 20.35 -0.31
C ARG A 192 8.76 21.18 -1.25
N LEU A 193 9.33 21.66 -2.37
CA LEU A 193 8.58 22.44 -3.35
C LEU A 193 7.45 21.62 -3.99
N LEU A 194 7.74 20.38 -4.42
CA LEU A 194 6.75 19.49 -4.99
C LEU A 194 5.65 19.12 -3.99
N HIS A 195 6.02 18.93 -2.73
CA HIS A 195 5.07 18.66 -1.65
C HIS A 195 4.17 19.87 -1.36
N PHE A 196 4.73 21.08 -1.41
CA PHE A 196 3.97 22.32 -1.29
C PHE A 196 2.93 22.44 -2.42
N VAL A 197 3.34 22.23 -3.69
CA VAL A 197 2.42 22.27 -4.83
C VAL A 197 1.31 21.22 -4.68
N GLU A 198 1.67 19.99 -4.30
CA GLU A 198 0.72 18.90 -4.08
C GLU A 198 -0.30 19.25 -3.00
N ARG A 199 0.14 19.85 -1.90
CA ARG A 199 -0.72 20.23 -0.78
C ARG A 199 -1.73 21.33 -1.17
N TRP A 200 -1.33 22.26 -2.05
CA TRP A 200 -2.17 23.38 -2.50
C TRP A 200 -3.14 22.99 -3.62
N THR A 201 -2.70 22.16 -4.55
CA THR A 201 -3.45 21.85 -5.78
C THR A 201 -4.05 20.45 -5.78
N GLY A 202 -3.67 19.59 -4.84
CA GLY A 202 -3.96 18.16 -4.88
C GLY A 202 -3.22 17.39 -5.98
N TRP A 203 -2.47 18.10 -6.85
CA TRP A 203 -1.79 17.51 -7.99
C TRP A 203 -0.37 17.06 -7.63
N ARG A 204 -0.13 15.77 -7.76
CA ARG A 204 1.17 15.14 -7.53
C ARG A 204 1.95 15.05 -8.83
N ILE A 205 2.69 16.12 -9.16
CA ILE A 205 3.50 16.21 -10.39
C ILE A 205 4.49 15.04 -10.44
N GLY A 206 4.52 14.30 -11.58
CA GLY A 206 5.43 13.17 -11.78
C GLY A 206 5.09 11.94 -10.94
N GLU A 207 3.85 11.81 -10.43
CA GLU A 207 3.38 10.60 -9.79
C GLU A 207 3.35 9.44 -10.78
N TYR A 208 4.05 8.36 -10.47
CA TYR A 208 3.89 7.12 -11.23
C TYR A 208 2.53 6.51 -10.95
N LYS A 209 1.73 6.35 -11.98
CA LYS A 209 0.40 5.75 -11.90
C LYS A 209 0.40 4.40 -12.60
N ASN A 210 0.12 3.37 -11.82
CA ASN A 210 -0.01 2.00 -12.30
C ASN A 210 -1.44 1.67 -12.79
N TYR A 211 -2.24 2.71 -13.06
CA TYR A 211 -3.64 2.65 -13.43
C TYR A 211 -4.03 3.86 -14.30
N ARG A 212 -5.17 3.76 -14.97
CA ARG A 212 -5.79 4.85 -15.73
C ARG A 212 -7.17 5.17 -15.16
N VAL A 213 -7.32 6.33 -14.58
CA VAL A 213 -8.64 6.81 -14.11
C VAL A 213 -9.48 7.21 -15.33
N ILE A 214 -10.72 6.74 -15.39
CA ILE A 214 -11.72 7.00 -16.44
C ILE A 214 -12.99 7.62 -15.86
#